data_d27f7c8c79495b4cd924f701e6c1c9f0
#
_entry.id   d27f7c8c79495b4cd924f701e6c1c9f0
#
_cell.length_a   1.000
_cell.length_b   1.000
_cell.length_c   1.000
_cell.angle_alpha   90.00
_cell.angle_beta   90.00
_cell.angle_gamma   90.00
#
_symmetry.space_group_name_H-M   'P 1'
#
loop_
_entity.id
_entity.type
_entity.pdbx_description
1 polymer ?
#
loop_
_entity_poly.entity_id
_entity_poly.type
_entity_poly.pdbx_seq_one_letter_code
_entity_poly.pdbx_strand_id
1 'polypeptide(L)'
;MAVKRPVRSRPIRVFLISMFAVPLVSLLALWGFAASITVSNAVSDHQYNVSAAAIASGVRGLTIGLPQERAQSYLWLISGGTAPKASLLAARQIVDQGIPAVHNALSAQQGLLSAESRSELNTLFTELGQLRTTRAAIDSGAMSPSAAFGVYNNIIDHLFLYFDTSIQDRGASLTGISVGAADSGYAFEMTTREIALVGGALLDHGQMSETART
;
A
#
# COMPACT_ATOMS: atom_id res chain seq x y z
N MET A 1 -23.18 28.37 -80.21
CA MET A 1 -23.85 29.01 -79.05
C MET A 1 -23.15 28.55 -77.78
N ALA A 2 -22.40 29.43 -77.14
CA ALA A 2 -21.66 29.11 -75.90
C ALA A 2 -22.49 29.51 -74.67
N VAL A 3 -22.92 28.55 -73.87
CA VAL A 3 -23.71 28.81 -72.66
C VAL A 3 -22.75 29.28 -71.54
N LYS A 4 -22.82 30.57 -71.22
CA LYS A 4 -22.11 31.22 -70.14
C LYS A 4 -22.70 30.72 -68.79
N ARG A 5 -22.01 29.89 -68.06
CA ARG A 5 -22.37 29.47 -66.67
C ARG A 5 -22.27 30.69 -65.75
N PRO A 6 -23.30 30.99 -64.94
CA PRO A 6 -23.22 32.08 -63.98
C PRO A 6 -22.20 31.75 -62.89
N VAL A 7 -21.20 32.60 -62.73
CA VAL A 7 -20.27 32.58 -61.58
C VAL A 7 -21.04 33.02 -60.36
N ARG A 8 -21.35 32.06 -59.49
CA ARG A 8 -22.03 32.29 -58.21
C ARG A 8 -21.08 33.02 -57.29
N SER A 9 -21.15 34.35 -57.22
CA SER A 9 -20.39 35.15 -56.27
C SER A 9 -20.86 34.84 -54.84
N ARG A 10 -20.07 34.15 -54.10
CA ARG A 10 -20.31 33.96 -52.65
C ARG A 10 -20.19 35.34 -51.97
N PRO A 11 -21.14 35.75 -51.14
CA PRO A 11 -21.08 37.06 -50.49
C PRO A 11 -19.82 37.13 -49.61
N ILE A 12 -19.04 38.20 -49.72
CA ILE A 12 -17.79 38.47 -49.03
C ILE A 12 -17.94 38.23 -47.50
N ARG A 13 -19.14 38.46 -46.97
CA ARG A 13 -19.47 38.17 -45.54
C ARG A 13 -19.27 36.70 -45.14
N VAL A 14 -19.64 35.76 -46.00
CA VAL A 14 -19.48 34.32 -45.72
C VAL A 14 -18.01 33.95 -45.72
N PHE A 15 -17.20 34.52 -46.59
CA PHE A 15 -15.77 34.30 -46.62
C PHE A 15 -15.09 34.86 -45.38
N LEU A 16 -15.42 36.08 -44.95
CA LEU A 16 -14.90 36.67 -43.70
C LEU A 16 -15.31 35.89 -42.48
N ILE A 17 -16.57 35.47 -42.37
CA ILE A 17 -17.05 34.66 -41.24
C ILE A 17 -16.30 33.31 -41.18
N SER A 18 -16.10 32.63 -42.31
CA SER A 18 -15.37 31.35 -42.32
C SER A 18 -13.91 31.50 -41.95
N MET A 19 -13.27 32.60 -42.31
CA MET A 19 -11.89 32.90 -42.02
C MET A 19 -11.63 33.06 -40.49
N PHE A 20 -12.62 33.58 -39.75
CA PHE A 20 -12.53 33.72 -38.30
C PHE A 20 -13.17 32.55 -37.54
N ALA A 21 -14.21 31.93 -38.08
CA ALA A 21 -14.91 30.83 -37.44
C ALA A 21 -14.03 29.57 -37.30
N VAL A 22 -13.25 29.24 -38.33
CA VAL A 22 -12.37 28.04 -38.29
C VAL A 22 -11.31 28.12 -37.19
N PRO A 23 -10.50 29.19 -37.06
CA PRO A 23 -9.54 29.31 -35.95
C PRO A 23 -10.23 29.35 -34.58
N LEU A 24 -11.40 30.03 -34.48
CA LEU A 24 -12.12 30.11 -33.20
C LEU A 24 -12.64 28.77 -32.75
N VAL A 25 -13.23 27.97 -33.66
CA VAL A 25 -13.70 26.61 -33.35
C VAL A 25 -12.53 25.71 -33.00
N SER A 26 -11.41 25.81 -33.72
CA SER A 26 -10.20 25.05 -33.42
C SER A 26 -9.63 25.40 -32.03
N LEU A 27 -9.64 26.69 -31.68
CA LEU A 27 -9.18 27.17 -30.36
C LEU A 27 -10.09 26.68 -29.23
N LEU A 28 -11.42 26.72 -29.44
CA LEU A 28 -12.39 26.20 -28.48
C LEU A 28 -12.27 24.67 -28.30
N ALA A 29 -12.06 23.94 -29.40
CA ALA A 29 -11.84 22.50 -29.35
C ALA A 29 -10.56 22.14 -28.61
N LEU A 30 -9.45 22.85 -28.88
CA LEU A 30 -8.17 22.66 -28.18
C LEU A 30 -8.29 23.00 -26.69
N TRP A 31 -8.98 24.10 -26.36
CA TRP A 31 -9.21 24.49 -24.96
C TRP A 31 -10.10 23.50 -24.25
N GLY A 32 -11.17 23.02 -24.85
CA GLY A 32 -12.05 21.98 -24.30
C GLY A 32 -11.31 20.67 -24.08
N PHE A 33 -10.43 20.28 -25.00
CA PHE A 33 -9.58 19.11 -24.84
C PHE A 33 -8.57 19.28 -23.69
N ALA A 34 -7.87 20.42 -23.64
CA ALA A 34 -6.93 20.72 -22.54
C ALA A 34 -7.65 20.78 -21.18
N ALA A 35 -8.82 21.41 -21.11
CA ALA A 35 -9.63 21.47 -19.90
C ALA A 35 -10.10 20.06 -19.46
N SER A 36 -10.51 19.19 -20.40
CA SER A 36 -10.93 17.83 -20.06
C SER A 36 -9.79 17.00 -19.46
N ILE A 37 -8.58 17.10 -20.00
CA ILE A 37 -7.39 16.44 -19.45
C ILE A 37 -7.08 16.98 -18.06
N THR A 38 -7.09 18.29 -17.89
CA THR A 38 -6.77 18.91 -16.59
C THR A 38 -7.77 18.53 -15.51
N VAL A 39 -9.07 18.54 -15.83
CA VAL A 39 -10.13 18.15 -14.89
C VAL A 39 -10.06 16.65 -14.57
N SER A 40 -9.87 15.79 -15.58
CA SER A 40 -9.74 14.35 -15.34
C SER A 40 -8.53 14.02 -14.46
N ASN A 41 -7.39 14.67 -14.69
CA ASN A 41 -6.21 14.50 -13.86
C ASN A 41 -6.45 15.01 -12.44
N ALA A 42 -7.05 16.20 -12.26
CA ALA A 42 -7.33 16.75 -10.93
C ALA A 42 -8.32 15.89 -10.14
N VAL A 43 -9.34 15.30 -10.77
CA VAL A 43 -10.27 14.38 -10.12
C VAL A 43 -9.57 13.08 -9.75
N SER A 44 -8.75 12.52 -10.64
CA SER A 44 -7.96 11.33 -10.39
C SER A 44 -6.97 11.53 -9.24
N ASP A 45 -6.26 12.67 -9.24
CA ASP A 45 -5.31 13.03 -8.19
C ASP A 45 -6.00 13.21 -6.83
N HIS A 46 -7.19 13.82 -6.81
CA HIS A 46 -7.95 13.98 -5.57
C HIS A 46 -8.44 12.62 -5.01
N GLN A 47 -9.02 11.77 -5.85
CA GLN A 47 -9.44 10.42 -5.45
C GLN A 47 -8.24 9.58 -5.01
N TYR A 48 -7.11 9.71 -5.72
CA TYR A 48 -5.87 9.04 -5.35
C TYR A 48 -5.36 9.49 -3.98
N ASN A 49 -5.32 10.80 -3.70
CA ASN A 49 -4.83 11.33 -2.43
C ASN A 49 -5.69 10.90 -1.24
N VAL A 50 -7.03 10.88 -1.38
CA VAL A 50 -7.94 10.39 -0.33
C VAL A 50 -7.74 8.89 -0.10
N SER A 51 -7.63 8.10 -1.16
CA SER A 51 -7.38 6.66 -1.07
C SER A 51 -6.00 6.36 -0.50
N ALA A 52 -4.97 7.11 -0.92
CA ALA A 52 -3.60 6.98 -0.42
C ALA A 52 -3.50 7.28 1.09
N ALA A 53 -4.22 8.30 1.58
CA ALA A 53 -4.25 8.60 3.01
C ALA A 53 -4.91 7.49 3.83
N ALA A 54 -6.01 6.91 3.34
CA ALA A 54 -6.68 5.78 3.98
C ALA A 54 -5.79 4.53 3.99
N ILE A 55 -5.13 4.23 2.87
CA ILE A 55 -4.14 3.14 2.77
C ILE A 55 -2.98 3.38 3.73
N ALA A 56 -2.41 4.59 3.74
CA ALA A 56 -1.27 4.92 4.58
C ALA A 56 -1.57 4.75 6.07
N SER A 57 -2.79 5.06 6.53
CA SER A 57 -3.18 4.86 7.93
C SER A 57 -3.29 3.38 8.30
N GLY A 58 -3.90 2.56 7.44
CA GLY A 58 -4.03 1.12 7.64
C GLY A 58 -2.67 0.41 7.55
N VAL A 59 -1.88 0.76 6.55
CA VAL A 59 -0.51 0.26 6.36
C VAL A 59 0.36 0.58 7.56
N ARG A 60 0.31 1.82 8.08
CA ARG A 60 1.04 2.20 9.30
C ARG A 60 0.63 1.32 10.49
N GLY A 61 -0.66 0.99 10.62
CA GLY A 61 -1.15 0.07 11.64
C GLY A 61 -0.49 -1.31 11.56
N LEU A 62 -0.32 -1.85 10.36
CA LEU A 62 0.34 -3.15 10.17
C LEU A 62 1.86 -3.06 10.27
N THR A 63 2.51 -2.07 9.64
CA THR A 63 3.98 -1.92 9.66
C THR A 63 4.55 -1.62 11.04
N ILE A 64 3.77 -1.02 11.93
CA ILE A 64 4.16 -0.78 13.32
C ILE A 64 3.62 -1.90 14.22
N GLY A 65 2.36 -2.29 14.04
CA GLY A 65 1.67 -3.21 14.92
C GLY A 65 2.20 -4.64 14.84
N LEU A 66 2.46 -5.17 13.64
CA LEU A 66 2.98 -6.55 13.49
C LEU A 66 4.36 -6.75 14.12
N PRO A 67 5.38 -5.88 13.90
CA PRO A 67 6.65 -6.00 14.60
C PRO A 67 6.52 -5.91 16.12
N GLN A 68 5.66 -5.02 16.61
CA GLN A 68 5.40 -4.92 18.06
C GLN A 68 4.72 -6.18 18.59
N GLU A 69 3.70 -6.68 17.91
CA GLU A 69 3.01 -7.91 18.32
C GLU A 69 3.95 -9.11 18.29
N ARG A 70 4.83 -9.24 17.27
CA ARG A 70 5.88 -10.24 17.21
C ARG A 70 6.76 -10.19 18.45
N ALA A 71 7.30 -9.01 18.77
CA ALA A 71 8.20 -8.83 19.91
C ALA A 71 7.51 -9.20 21.24
N GLN A 72 6.28 -8.72 21.44
CA GLN A 72 5.54 -9.01 22.67
C GLN A 72 5.11 -10.49 22.75
N SER A 73 4.75 -11.13 21.65
CA SER A 73 4.44 -12.56 21.59
C SER A 73 5.67 -13.41 21.92
N TYR A 74 6.83 -13.03 21.38
CA TYR A 74 8.09 -13.70 21.65
C TYR A 74 8.47 -13.59 23.12
N LEU A 75 8.41 -12.38 23.71
CA LEU A 75 8.67 -12.15 25.13
C LEU A 75 7.68 -12.91 26.02
N TRP A 76 6.40 -12.95 25.66
CA TRP A 76 5.39 -13.72 26.38
C TRP A 76 5.74 -15.21 26.44
N LEU A 77 6.10 -15.79 25.31
CA LEU A 77 6.44 -17.21 25.23
C LEU A 77 7.75 -17.56 25.96
N ILE A 78 8.81 -16.75 25.80
CA ILE A 78 10.09 -16.98 26.50
C ILE A 78 9.93 -16.87 28.01
N SER A 79 9.11 -15.92 28.48
CA SER A 79 8.87 -15.73 29.91
C SER A 79 7.95 -16.80 30.52
N GLY A 80 7.50 -17.80 29.75
CA GLY A 80 6.53 -18.78 30.22
C GLY A 80 5.18 -18.16 30.61
N GLY A 81 4.78 -17.04 29.94
CA GLY A 81 3.52 -16.35 30.18
C GLY A 81 3.54 -15.38 31.37
N THR A 82 4.71 -15.02 31.89
CA THR A 82 4.84 -14.07 33.02
C THR A 82 5.06 -12.63 32.60
N ALA A 83 5.41 -12.37 31.32
CA ALA A 83 5.56 -11.02 30.78
C ALA A 83 4.24 -10.23 30.84
N PRO A 84 4.27 -8.86 30.84
CA PRO A 84 3.06 -8.05 30.91
C PRO A 84 2.13 -8.29 29.75
N LYS A 85 0.99 -8.97 29.97
CA LYS A 85 0.00 -9.29 28.93
C LYS A 85 -0.63 -8.04 28.33
N ALA A 86 -0.68 -6.93 29.05
CA ALA A 86 -1.24 -5.66 28.60
C ALA A 86 -0.50 -5.13 27.34
N SER A 87 0.83 -5.22 27.29
CA SER A 87 1.63 -4.80 26.13
C SER A 87 1.33 -5.64 24.88
N LEU A 88 1.19 -6.97 25.06
CA LEU A 88 0.79 -7.87 23.98
C LEU A 88 -0.60 -7.55 23.44
N LEU A 89 -1.57 -7.31 24.33
CA LEU A 89 -2.94 -6.96 23.96
C LEU A 89 -3.01 -5.61 23.24
N ALA A 90 -2.23 -4.62 23.68
CA ALA A 90 -2.13 -3.33 23.01
C ALA A 90 -1.57 -3.45 21.59
N ALA A 91 -0.52 -4.24 21.40
CA ALA A 91 0.04 -4.49 20.07
C ALA A 91 -0.97 -5.20 19.15
N ARG A 92 -1.68 -6.21 19.65
CA ARG A 92 -2.76 -6.89 18.91
C ARG A 92 -3.88 -5.94 18.49
N GLN A 93 -4.26 -5.02 19.37
CA GLN A 93 -5.30 -4.03 19.07
C GLN A 93 -4.89 -3.12 17.90
N ILE A 94 -3.62 -2.71 17.81
CA ILE A 94 -3.12 -1.91 16.68
C ILE A 94 -3.24 -2.70 15.37
N VAL A 95 -2.85 -3.98 15.37
CA VAL A 95 -2.97 -4.85 14.19
C VAL A 95 -4.43 -5.07 13.82
N ASP A 96 -5.31 -5.34 14.79
CA ASP A 96 -6.74 -5.58 14.56
C ASP A 96 -7.46 -4.35 13.98
N GLN A 97 -6.99 -3.13 14.28
CA GLN A 97 -7.47 -1.90 13.66
C GLN A 97 -6.90 -1.70 12.25
N GLY A 98 -5.66 -2.12 12.02
CA GLY A 98 -4.97 -1.99 10.74
C GLY A 98 -5.53 -2.91 9.66
N ILE A 99 -5.85 -4.16 9.99
CA ILE A 99 -6.32 -5.18 9.03
C ILE A 99 -7.54 -4.72 8.22
N PRO A 100 -8.67 -4.32 8.81
CA PRO A 100 -9.85 -3.89 8.04
C PRO A 100 -9.59 -2.60 7.25
N ALA A 101 -8.77 -1.69 7.78
CA ALA A 101 -8.42 -0.47 7.08
C ALA A 101 -7.64 -0.76 5.78
N VAL A 102 -6.64 -1.63 5.85
CA VAL A 102 -5.88 -2.08 4.67
C VAL A 102 -6.76 -2.89 3.72
N HIS A 103 -7.55 -3.83 4.23
CA HIS A 103 -8.45 -4.64 3.41
C HIS A 103 -9.42 -3.78 2.60
N ASN A 104 -10.11 -2.83 3.23
CA ASN A 104 -11.07 -1.96 2.56
C ASN A 104 -10.40 -1.05 1.52
N ALA A 105 -9.25 -0.46 1.88
CA ALA A 105 -8.53 0.43 0.99
C ALA A 105 -7.97 -0.29 -0.25
N LEU A 106 -7.44 -1.49 -0.09
CA LEU A 106 -6.84 -2.25 -1.18
C LEU A 106 -7.88 -2.98 -2.03
N SER A 107 -8.98 -3.44 -1.43
CA SER A 107 -10.10 -4.03 -2.18
C SER A 107 -10.69 -3.05 -3.19
N ALA A 108 -10.74 -1.76 -2.87
CA ALA A 108 -11.19 -0.72 -3.77
C ALA A 108 -10.25 -0.49 -4.97
N GLN A 109 -8.99 -0.93 -4.89
CA GLN A 109 -7.96 -0.72 -5.91
C GLN A 109 -7.56 -1.99 -6.67
N GLN A 110 -8.16 -3.14 -6.39
CA GLN A 110 -7.77 -4.43 -7.00
C GLN A 110 -7.73 -4.41 -8.55
N GLY A 111 -8.58 -3.62 -9.19
CA GLY A 111 -8.61 -3.46 -10.65
C GLY A 111 -7.40 -2.71 -11.23
N LEU A 112 -6.65 -2.00 -10.40
CA LEU A 112 -5.47 -1.20 -10.79
C LEU A 112 -4.15 -1.92 -10.52
N LEU A 113 -4.18 -3.06 -9.81
CA LEU A 113 -3.00 -3.82 -9.46
C LEU A 113 -2.61 -4.79 -10.58
N SER A 114 -1.31 -5.02 -10.76
CA SER A 114 -0.79 -6.10 -11.60
C SER A 114 -1.23 -7.48 -11.06
N ALA A 115 -1.03 -8.52 -11.85
CA ALA A 115 -1.30 -9.89 -11.41
C ALA A 115 -0.40 -10.28 -10.24
N GLU A 116 0.84 -9.81 -10.23
CA GLU A 116 1.83 -10.07 -9.19
C GLU A 116 1.43 -9.37 -7.88
N SER A 117 1.18 -8.06 -7.88
CA SER A 117 0.72 -7.33 -6.69
C SER A 117 -0.58 -7.90 -6.10
N ARG A 118 -1.50 -8.38 -6.95
CA ARG A 118 -2.71 -9.07 -6.47
C ARG A 118 -2.41 -10.40 -5.80
N SER A 119 -1.46 -11.17 -6.33
CA SER A 119 -1.02 -12.44 -5.75
C SER A 119 -0.43 -12.23 -4.36
N GLU A 120 0.49 -11.27 -4.22
CA GLU A 120 1.10 -10.92 -2.94
C GLU A 120 0.07 -10.43 -1.92
N LEU A 121 -0.86 -9.59 -2.36
CA LEU A 121 -1.94 -9.10 -1.51
C LEU A 121 -2.85 -10.24 -1.01
N ASN A 122 -3.18 -11.21 -1.85
CA ASN A 122 -3.99 -12.36 -1.46
C ASN A 122 -3.25 -13.27 -0.48
N THR A 123 -1.94 -13.46 -0.66
CA THR A 123 -1.07 -14.18 0.27
C THR A 123 -1.07 -13.49 1.62
N LEU A 124 -0.81 -12.19 1.65
CA LEU A 124 -0.84 -11.38 2.87
C LEU A 124 -2.18 -11.50 3.62
N PHE A 125 -3.32 -11.37 2.93
CA PHE A 125 -4.63 -11.50 3.58
C PHE A 125 -4.91 -12.91 4.08
N THR A 126 -4.42 -13.93 3.41
CA THR A 126 -4.52 -15.33 3.86
C THR A 126 -3.77 -15.52 5.17
N GLU A 127 -2.55 -15.01 5.25
CA GLU A 127 -1.71 -15.09 6.46
C GLU A 127 -2.27 -14.25 7.61
N LEU A 128 -2.73 -13.02 7.35
CA LEU A 128 -3.42 -12.20 8.34
C LEU A 128 -4.66 -12.88 8.89
N GLY A 129 -5.39 -13.64 8.06
CA GLY A 129 -6.51 -14.46 8.48
C GLY A 129 -6.12 -15.58 9.46
N GLN A 130 -4.89 -16.06 9.42
CA GLN A 130 -4.36 -17.09 10.34
C GLN A 130 -3.93 -16.54 11.70
N LEU A 131 -3.78 -15.22 11.86
CA LEU A 131 -3.34 -14.60 13.12
C LEU A 131 -4.18 -15.01 14.32
N ARG A 132 -5.48 -15.20 14.14
CA ARG A 132 -6.37 -15.64 15.23
C ARG A 132 -5.94 -17.00 15.80
N THR A 133 -5.63 -17.95 14.94
CA THR A 133 -5.18 -19.29 15.34
C THR A 133 -3.78 -19.23 15.96
N THR A 134 -2.88 -18.45 15.36
CA THR A 134 -1.53 -18.20 15.86
C THR A 134 -1.57 -17.61 17.28
N ARG A 135 -2.39 -16.58 17.49
CA ARG A 135 -2.58 -15.94 18.81
C ARG A 135 -3.10 -16.91 19.86
N ALA A 136 -4.06 -17.78 19.49
CA ALA A 136 -4.57 -18.79 20.40
C ALA A 136 -3.48 -19.80 20.80
N ALA A 137 -2.63 -20.22 19.86
CA ALA A 137 -1.50 -21.11 20.15
C ALA A 137 -0.42 -20.44 21.03
N ILE A 138 -0.18 -19.14 20.83
CA ILE A 138 0.71 -18.33 21.69
C ILE A 138 0.13 -18.22 23.11
N ASP A 139 -1.17 -17.88 23.22
CA ASP A 139 -1.82 -17.67 24.51
C ASP A 139 -1.88 -18.95 25.37
N SER A 140 -1.98 -20.13 24.72
CA SER A 140 -1.97 -21.44 25.39
C SER A 140 -0.56 -22.00 25.62
N GLY A 141 0.49 -21.35 25.09
CA GLY A 141 1.85 -21.88 25.15
C GLY A 141 2.09 -23.10 24.23
N ALA A 142 1.15 -23.39 23.32
CA ALA A 142 1.27 -24.53 22.40
C ALA A 142 2.23 -24.27 21.22
N MET A 143 2.69 -23.03 21.06
CA MET A 143 3.63 -22.62 20.01
C MET A 143 4.99 -22.27 20.62
N SER A 144 6.07 -22.71 19.97
CA SER A 144 7.42 -22.33 20.42
C SER A 144 7.71 -20.85 20.10
N PRO A 145 8.59 -20.17 20.86
CA PRO A 145 8.96 -18.78 20.60
C PRO A 145 9.49 -18.57 19.17
N SER A 146 10.33 -19.47 18.66
CA SER A 146 10.88 -19.39 17.31
C SER A 146 9.82 -19.59 16.22
N ALA A 147 8.87 -20.50 16.43
CA ALA A 147 7.76 -20.70 15.49
C ALA A 147 6.85 -19.47 15.43
N ALA A 148 6.50 -18.89 16.57
CA ALA A 148 5.73 -17.65 16.62
C ALA A 148 6.46 -16.51 15.90
N PHE A 149 7.76 -16.34 16.17
CA PHE A 149 8.59 -15.33 15.53
C PHE A 149 8.62 -15.51 13.99
N GLY A 150 8.76 -16.74 13.49
CA GLY A 150 8.75 -17.06 12.08
C GLY A 150 7.42 -16.73 11.40
N VAL A 151 6.27 -17.01 12.04
CA VAL A 151 4.96 -16.67 11.49
C VAL A 151 4.81 -15.16 11.28
N TYR A 152 5.18 -14.36 12.28
CA TYR A 152 5.12 -12.90 12.12
C TYR A 152 6.10 -12.38 11.07
N ASN A 153 7.31 -12.96 10.99
CA ASN A 153 8.27 -12.58 9.94
C ASN A 153 7.68 -12.80 8.55
N ASN A 154 7.07 -13.95 8.29
CA ASN A 154 6.46 -14.23 6.99
C ASN A 154 5.38 -13.21 6.62
N ILE A 155 4.49 -12.87 7.55
CA ILE A 155 3.45 -11.86 7.33
C ILE A 155 4.06 -10.49 7.01
N ILE A 156 5.09 -10.09 7.75
CA ILE A 156 5.76 -8.81 7.58
C ILE A 156 6.53 -8.78 6.26
N ASP A 157 7.23 -9.85 5.92
CA ASP A 157 7.98 -9.97 4.67
C ASP A 157 7.03 -9.90 3.44
N HIS A 158 5.85 -10.56 3.46
CA HIS A 158 4.84 -10.43 2.41
C HIS A 158 4.19 -9.04 2.36
N LEU A 159 4.05 -8.36 3.50
CA LEU A 159 3.58 -6.97 3.53
C LEU A 159 4.56 -6.05 2.77
N PHE A 160 5.87 -6.21 3.00
CA PHE A 160 6.88 -5.42 2.29
C PHE A 160 6.99 -5.83 0.82
N LEU A 161 6.92 -7.12 0.50
CA LEU A 161 6.93 -7.59 -0.88
C LEU A 161 5.74 -7.03 -1.68
N TYR A 162 4.54 -6.97 -1.07
CA TYR A 162 3.41 -6.28 -1.68
C TYR A 162 3.70 -4.79 -1.95
N PHE A 163 4.39 -4.09 -1.03
CA PHE A 163 4.75 -2.69 -1.27
C PHE A 163 5.72 -2.56 -2.44
N ASP A 164 6.75 -3.38 -2.50
CA ASP A 164 7.75 -3.36 -3.57
C ASP A 164 7.11 -3.61 -4.94
N THR A 165 6.27 -4.63 -5.06
CA THR A 165 5.55 -4.91 -6.31
C THR A 165 4.57 -3.80 -6.67
N SER A 166 3.83 -3.26 -5.70
CA SER A 166 2.85 -2.19 -5.92
C SER A 166 3.48 -0.84 -6.30
N ILE A 167 4.72 -0.57 -5.89
CA ILE A 167 5.47 0.62 -6.30
C ILE A 167 5.83 0.52 -7.79
N GLN A 168 6.22 -0.66 -8.25
CA GLN A 168 6.56 -0.90 -9.66
C GLN A 168 5.35 -0.70 -10.59
N ASP A 169 4.15 -1.05 -10.14
CA ASP A 169 2.90 -0.88 -10.90
C ASP A 169 2.54 0.59 -11.17
N ARG A 170 2.96 1.51 -10.33
CA ARG A 170 2.47 2.91 -10.31
C ARG A 170 3.26 3.89 -11.17
N GLY A 171 4.38 3.47 -11.76
CA GLY A 171 5.23 4.32 -12.61
C GLY A 171 6.03 5.40 -11.84
N ALA A 172 6.92 6.09 -12.55
CA ALA A 172 8.00 6.90 -11.98
C ALA A 172 7.57 8.15 -11.17
N SER A 173 6.36 8.67 -11.31
CA SER A 173 5.97 9.97 -10.72
C SER A 173 5.74 9.96 -9.20
N LEU A 174 5.45 8.78 -8.61
CA LEU A 174 5.23 8.63 -7.17
C LEU A 174 6.31 7.79 -6.49
N THR A 175 7.27 7.29 -7.26
CA THR A 175 8.29 6.33 -6.82
C THR A 175 9.16 6.88 -5.69
N GLY A 176 9.52 8.17 -5.73
CA GLY A 176 10.46 8.74 -4.75
C GLY A 176 9.92 8.78 -3.32
N ILE A 177 8.67 9.19 -3.13
CA ILE A 177 8.05 9.27 -1.78
C ILE A 177 7.69 7.88 -1.27
N SER A 178 7.19 7.01 -2.14
CA SER A 178 6.77 5.65 -1.80
C SER A 178 7.98 4.76 -1.45
N VAL A 179 9.08 4.88 -2.19
CA VAL A 179 10.35 4.18 -1.91
C VAL A 179 10.92 4.61 -0.56
N GLY A 180 11.02 5.93 -0.30
CA GLY A 180 11.53 6.41 0.99
C GLY A 180 10.69 5.97 2.19
N ALA A 181 9.37 5.85 2.03
CA ALA A 181 8.49 5.34 3.09
C ALA A 181 8.66 3.82 3.28
N ALA A 182 8.81 3.05 2.21
CA ALA A 182 9.06 1.61 2.25
C ALA A 182 10.43 1.32 2.88
N ASP A 183 11.49 2.01 2.45
CA ASP A 183 12.84 1.87 3.00
C ASP A 183 12.90 2.21 4.50
N SER A 184 12.20 3.27 4.92
CA SER A 184 12.11 3.64 6.33
C SER A 184 11.37 2.57 7.15
N GLY A 185 10.31 2.01 6.61
CA GLY A 185 9.57 0.91 7.21
C GLY A 185 10.42 -0.35 7.32
N TYR A 186 11.18 -0.68 6.29
CA TYR A 186 12.08 -1.83 6.28
C TYR A 186 13.23 -1.67 7.29
N ALA A 187 13.84 -0.49 7.37
CA ALA A 187 14.87 -0.20 8.37
C ALA A 187 14.32 -0.32 9.81
N PHE A 188 13.11 0.16 10.04
CA PHE A 188 12.41 -0.01 11.33
C PHE A 188 12.16 -1.49 11.64
N GLU A 189 11.72 -2.27 10.66
CA GLU A 189 11.49 -3.71 10.81
C GLU A 189 12.78 -4.45 11.15
N MET A 190 13.87 -4.21 10.43
CA MET A 190 15.16 -4.85 10.75
C MET A 190 15.62 -4.54 12.17
N THR A 191 15.50 -3.28 12.59
CA THR A 191 15.85 -2.86 13.97
C THR A 191 14.96 -3.54 15.01
N THR A 192 13.64 -3.63 14.78
CA THR A 192 12.73 -4.28 15.73
C THR A 192 12.91 -5.80 15.77
N ARG A 193 13.32 -6.41 14.66
CA ARG A 193 13.68 -7.84 14.58
C ARG A 193 14.92 -8.13 15.45
N GLU A 194 15.95 -7.32 15.32
CA GLU A 194 17.16 -7.44 16.15
C GLU A 194 16.87 -7.21 17.64
N ILE A 195 16.13 -6.15 17.99
CA ILE A 195 15.77 -5.87 19.39
C ILE A 195 14.98 -7.03 20.01
N ALA A 196 14.05 -7.63 19.28
CA ALA A 196 13.28 -8.77 19.77
C ALA A 196 14.19 -10.00 20.04
N LEU A 197 15.13 -10.28 19.14
CA LEU A 197 16.08 -11.38 19.28
C LEU A 197 17.07 -11.16 20.44
N VAL A 198 17.62 -9.95 20.56
CA VAL A 198 18.52 -9.58 21.68
C VAL A 198 17.76 -9.62 23.00
N GLY A 199 16.55 -9.06 23.07
CA GLY A 199 15.71 -9.12 24.27
C GLY A 199 15.40 -10.55 24.69
N GLY A 200 15.12 -11.43 23.72
CA GLY A 200 14.93 -12.84 23.97
C GLY A 200 16.19 -13.54 24.51
N ALA A 201 17.34 -13.29 23.89
CA ALA A 201 18.60 -13.84 24.33
C ALA A 201 18.99 -13.41 25.77
N LEU A 202 18.67 -12.15 26.13
CA LEU A 202 18.90 -11.66 27.48
C LEU A 202 18.03 -12.36 28.52
N LEU A 203 16.78 -12.69 28.18
CA LEU A 203 15.88 -13.43 29.08
C LEU A 203 16.22 -14.91 29.18
N ASP A 204 16.82 -15.49 28.13
CA ASP A 204 17.27 -16.90 28.10
C ASP A 204 18.74 -17.06 28.60
N HIS A 205 19.15 -16.26 29.57
CA HIS A 205 20.49 -16.28 30.17
C HIS A 205 21.66 -16.19 29.18
N GLY A 206 21.46 -15.44 28.08
CA GLY A 206 22.47 -15.19 27.05
C GLY A 206 22.60 -16.29 26.00
N GLN A 207 21.72 -17.27 25.98
CA GLN A 207 21.70 -18.29 24.93
C GLN A 207 20.86 -17.81 23.74
N MET A 208 21.51 -17.51 22.63
CA MET A 208 20.80 -17.28 21.35
C MET A 208 20.39 -18.64 20.79
N SER A 209 19.10 -18.77 20.46
CA SER A 209 18.60 -19.93 19.71
C SER A 209 19.30 -20.04 18.34
N GLU A 210 19.41 -21.26 17.80
CA GLU A 210 20.04 -21.49 16.49
C GLU A 210 19.42 -20.64 15.37
N THR A 211 18.11 -20.40 15.44
CA THR A 211 17.35 -19.53 14.50
C THR A 211 17.70 -18.04 14.60
N ALA A 212 18.32 -17.61 15.68
CA ALA A 212 18.77 -16.22 15.86
C ALA A 212 20.20 -15.99 15.36
N ARG A 213 20.91 -17.07 14.95
CA ARG A 213 22.30 -17.03 14.48
C ARG A 213 22.43 -17.04 12.95
N THR A 214 21.36 -17.32 12.22
CA THR A 214 21.28 -17.34 10.74
C THR A 214 20.56 -16.13 10.21
#